data_769e590ba7e9e4bef0b94a8568047e2e
#
_entry.id   769e590ba7e9e4bef0b94a8568047e2e
#
_cell.length_a   1.000
_cell.length_b   1.000
_cell.length_c   1.000
_cell.angle_alpha   90.00
_cell.angle_beta   90.00
_cell.angle_gamma   90.00
#
_symmetry.space_group_name_H-M   'P 1'
#
loop_
_entity.id
_entity.type
_entity.pdbx_description
1 polymer ?
#
loop_
_entity_poly.entity_id
_entity_poly.type
_entity_poly.pdbx_seq_one_letter_code
_entity_poly.pdbx_strand_id
1 'polypeptide(L)'
;MSQIVVGPLLRFVSDTEATLFVETDGECEVEILGRTEPTFRIEGHHYALVRLEGLEPDSRYEYEVALDGERRWPEPGSELPPSVIRTLDGDGPLQICFGSCRVALPHEPPYTESKDTDEDGFEVDALRMLARRMVEGDAREWPDQLFLLGDQIYVDEAAPETRERIRQRRGTDTPPGEEVADFEEYTWLYAESWREPVIRWLFSTVSLSMLWDDHDMSDDWNISVAWLEEIRRQSWWHRRAEAGIVSYWIYQHLGNLSPKELDENDVYRQVRGNQRADEPLFEWAREINATGAGTRWSFYRDFGRTRAIFIDSRAGRVLEEDRRAIVDDEEWDWIVQHAHGDFDHLLIATTVPFLLSPAFHHLEAWNEEMCDGALGSVAARASEKLRCAVDFDHWAAFQESFGKLRDLLSEVAEGKLGSAPGSVVVLSGDVHHAYLCEVGFRSDGKHRSPVYQAVCSPYRNPLDRKERRVVRAGFTGTLTAFARTLAKLAGAPDPEIRWRLLDGPCFDNQVATLEFEGRSATMRLEKTVPGREDDGALEQSFERRLV
;
A
#
# COMPACT_ATOMS: atom_id res chain seq x y z
N MET A 1 -24.22 10.06 23.16
CA MET A 1 -24.59 9.24 21.99
C MET A 1 -23.34 9.12 21.16
N SER A 2 -22.89 7.91 20.92
CA SER A 2 -21.65 7.66 20.17
C SER A 2 -21.77 8.07 18.70
N GLN A 3 -20.64 8.54 18.13
CA GLN A 3 -20.52 8.96 16.74
C GLN A 3 -19.42 8.13 16.06
N ILE A 4 -19.52 7.97 14.74
CA ILE A 4 -18.46 7.34 13.96
C ILE A 4 -17.35 8.38 13.72
N VAL A 5 -16.13 8.07 14.12
CA VAL A 5 -14.94 8.90 13.93
C VAL A 5 -14.27 8.58 12.59
N VAL A 6 -14.02 7.28 12.31
CA VAL A 6 -13.48 6.78 11.05
C VAL A 6 -14.31 5.59 10.57
N GLY A 7 -14.51 5.50 9.27
CA GLY A 7 -15.29 4.44 8.64
C GLY A 7 -16.78 4.83 8.44
N PRO A 8 -17.66 3.86 8.09
CA PRO A 8 -17.31 2.45 7.91
C PRO A 8 -16.33 2.23 6.76
N LEU A 9 -15.41 1.27 6.91
CA LEU A 9 -14.52 0.82 5.84
C LEU A 9 -14.89 -0.62 5.49
N LEU A 10 -15.21 -0.88 4.25
CA LEU A 10 -15.44 -2.24 3.74
C LEU A 10 -14.08 -2.89 3.49
N ARG A 11 -13.77 -3.93 4.25
CA ARG A 11 -12.43 -4.50 4.26
C ARG A 11 -12.40 -5.84 3.50
N PHE A 12 -12.49 -6.96 4.19
CA PHE A 12 -12.56 -8.25 3.54
C PHE A 12 -13.93 -8.47 2.89
N VAL A 13 -13.95 -8.99 1.66
CA VAL A 13 -15.15 -9.50 0.99
C VAL A 13 -14.80 -10.76 0.24
N SER A 14 -15.57 -11.83 0.46
CA SER A 14 -15.56 -13.06 -0.32
C SER A 14 -16.91 -13.25 -1.03
N ASP A 15 -17.18 -14.46 -1.47
CA ASP A 15 -18.50 -14.88 -1.98
C ASP A 15 -19.58 -14.93 -0.90
N THR A 16 -19.22 -15.22 0.35
CA THR A 16 -20.17 -15.45 1.45
C THR A 16 -19.89 -14.69 2.73
N GLU A 17 -18.83 -13.90 2.78
CA GLU A 17 -18.39 -13.20 3.97
C GLU A 17 -17.95 -11.76 3.67
N ALA A 18 -18.11 -10.86 4.65
CA ALA A 18 -17.55 -9.51 4.60
C ALA A 18 -17.13 -9.03 6.00
N THR A 19 -16.15 -8.13 6.06
CA THR A 19 -15.79 -7.42 7.29
C THR A 19 -15.84 -5.92 7.08
N LEU A 20 -16.32 -5.20 8.11
CA LEU A 20 -16.39 -3.74 8.11
C LEU A 20 -15.74 -3.19 9.37
N PHE A 21 -14.83 -2.24 9.19
CA PHE A 21 -14.15 -1.55 10.28
C PHE A 21 -14.84 -0.22 10.61
N VAL A 22 -14.95 0.07 11.90
CA VAL A 22 -15.51 1.33 12.40
C VAL A 22 -14.72 1.79 13.64
N GLU A 23 -14.35 3.07 13.68
CA GLU A 23 -13.90 3.75 14.90
C GLU A 23 -15.01 4.66 15.41
N THR A 24 -15.21 4.68 16.74
CA THR A 24 -16.24 5.48 17.41
C THR A 24 -15.65 6.35 18.52
N ASP A 25 -16.34 7.44 18.88
CA ASP A 25 -15.91 8.36 19.92
C ASP A 25 -16.21 7.87 21.35
N GLY A 26 -16.79 6.68 21.51
CA GLY A 26 -17.08 6.07 22.79
C GLY A 26 -17.45 4.60 22.69
N GLU A 27 -17.43 3.91 23.82
CA GLU A 27 -17.87 2.52 23.94
C GLU A 27 -19.32 2.35 23.48
N CYS A 28 -19.57 1.44 22.56
CA CYS A 28 -20.91 1.14 22.03
C CYS A 28 -20.95 -0.25 21.35
N GLU A 29 -22.15 -0.67 20.99
CA GLU A 29 -22.40 -1.79 20.09
C GLU A 29 -22.59 -1.26 18.66
N VAL A 30 -21.81 -1.81 17.71
CA VAL A 30 -21.89 -1.48 16.27
C VAL A 30 -22.73 -2.54 15.59
N GLU A 31 -23.83 -2.14 14.95
CA GLU A 31 -24.73 -3.03 14.21
C GLU A 31 -24.69 -2.75 12.72
N ILE A 32 -24.51 -3.81 11.91
CA ILE A 32 -24.56 -3.79 10.43
C ILE A 32 -25.30 -5.03 9.96
N LEU A 33 -26.35 -4.87 9.14
CA LEU A 33 -27.17 -5.98 8.60
C LEU A 33 -27.63 -6.99 9.69
N GLY A 34 -27.97 -6.48 10.88
CA GLY A 34 -28.44 -7.30 12.00
C GLY A 34 -27.34 -8.08 12.74
N ARG A 35 -26.07 -7.87 12.40
CA ARG A 35 -24.93 -8.35 13.17
C ARG A 35 -24.41 -7.26 14.07
N THR A 36 -24.18 -7.58 15.32
CA THR A 36 -23.72 -6.66 16.34
C THR A 36 -22.33 -7.06 16.84
N GLU A 37 -21.42 -6.11 16.95
CA GLU A 37 -20.09 -6.28 17.50
C GLU A 37 -19.80 -5.17 18.53
N PRO A 38 -19.39 -5.51 19.76
CA PRO A 38 -18.99 -4.52 20.74
C PRO A 38 -17.64 -3.91 20.35
N THR A 39 -17.46 -2.63 20.66
CA THR A 39 -16.17 -1.97 20.46
C THR A 39 -15.14 -2.47 21.47
N PHE A 40 -13.89 -2.65 21.01
CA PHE A 40 -12.71 -2.77 21.87
C PHE A 40 -12.02 -1.41 22.01
N ARG A 41 -11.26 -1.22 23.11
CA ARG A 41 -10.65 0.07 23.42
C ARG A 41 -9.13 0.00 23.39
N ILE A 42 -8.48 0.98 22.71
CA ILE A 42 -7.03 1.20 22.71
C ILE A 42 -6.76 2.69 22.91
N GLU A 43 -5.99 3.07 23.94
CA GLU A 43 -5.56 4.46 24.26
C GLU A 43 -6.75 5.48 24.28
N GLY A 44 -7.95 5.01 24.65
CA GLY A 44 -9.12 5.86 24.72
C GLY A 44 -9.99 5.89 23.45
N HIS A 45 -9.54 5.32 22.36
CA HIS A 45 -10.28 5.15 21.12
C HIS A 45 -11.01 3.81 21.08
N HIS A 46 -12.13 3.75 20.38
CA HIS A 46 -13.02 2.61 20.36
C HIS A 46 -13.22 2.09 18.95
N TYR A 47 -12.96 0.80 18.74
CA TYR A 47 -12.92 0.17 17.42
C TYR A 47 -13.81 -1.05 17.38
N ALA A 48 -14.44 -1.30 16.24
CA ALA A 48 -15.13 -2.54 15.95
C ALA A 48 -14.77 -3.06 14.55
N LEU A 49 -14.63 -4.37 14.42
CA LEU A 49 -14.55 -5.06 13.15
C LEU A 49 -15.74 -6.03 13.04
N VAL A 50 -16.81 -5.54 12.43
CA VAL A 50 -18.08 -6.29 12.28
C VAL A 50 -17.88 -7.35 11.20
N ARG A 51 -18.18 -8.60 11.53
CA ARG A 51 -18.08 -9.75 10.63
C ARG A 51 -19.47 -10.17 10.16
N LEU A 52 -19.65 -10.24 8.86
CA LEU A 52 -20.84 -10.73 8.19
C LEU A 52 -20.54 -12.08 7.57
N GLU A 53 -21.35 -13.07 7.86
CA GLU A 53 -21.21 -14.44 7.39
C GLU A 53 -22.56 -14.94 6.81
N GLY A 54 -22.49 -15.89 5.87
CA GLY A 54 -23.67 -16.48 5.26
C GLY A 54 -24.37 -15.54 4.28
N LEU A 55 -23.61 -14.64 3.65
CA LEU A 55 -24.08 -13.85 2.53
C LEU A 55 -24.25 -14.74 1.28
N GLU A 56 -25.13 -14.36 0.37
CA GLU A 56 -25.28 -15.05 -0.91
C GLU A 56 -24.17 -14.58 -1.88
N PRO A 57 -23.56 -15.49 -2.67
CA PRO A 57 -22.62 -15.11 -3.72
C PRO A 57 -23.25 -14.20 -4.77
N ASP A 58 -22.43 -13.41 -5.47
CA ASP A 58 -22.85 -12.50 -6.55
C ASP A 58 -24.06 -11.63 -6.16
N SER A 59 -24.03 -11.09 -4.95
CA SER A 59 -25.15 -10.38 -4.36
C SER A 59 -24.75 -8.99 -3.89
N ARG A 60 -25.73 -8.08 -3.89
CA ARG A 60 -25.59 -6.70 -3.46
C ARG A 60 -26.40 -6.44 -2.20
N TYR A 61 -25.76 -5.98 -1.15
CA TYR A 61 -26.38 -5.62 0.13
C TYR A 61 -26.18 -4.13 0.41
N GLU A 62 -27.24 -3.35 0.31
CA GLU A 62 -27.23 -2.00 0.88
C GLU A 62 -27.23 -2.09 2.39
N TYR A 63 -26.42 -1.28 3.07
CA TYR A 63 -26.32 -1.35 4.52
C TYR A 63 -26.27 0.02 5.19
N GLU A 64 -26.65 0.01 6.45
CA GLU A 64 -26.55 1.13 7.39
C GLU A 64 -25.68 0.70 8.57
N VAL A 65 -25.10 1.67 9.29
CA VAL A 65 -24.43 1.40 10.57
C VAL A 65 -25.23 2.07 11.67
N ALA A 66 -25.62 1.26 12.67
CA ALA A 66 -26.22 1.76 13.89
C ALA A 66 -25.24 1.60 15.07
N LEU A 67 -25.23 2.59 15.97
CA LEU A 67 -24.52 2.56 17.24
C LEU A 67 -25.56 2.55 18.36
N ASP A 68 -25.53 1.52 19.21
CA ASP A 68 -26.52 1.31 20.28
C ASP A 68 -27.97 1.38 19.76
N GLY A 69 -28.24 0.84 18.56
CA GLY A 69 -29.54 0.84 17.90
C GLY A 69 -29.93 2.15 17.20
N GLU A 70 -29.09 3.17 17.23
CA GLU A 70 -29.34 4.44 16.53
C GLU A 70 -28.49 4.53 15.26
N ARG A 71 -29.14 4.75 14.10
CA ARG A 71 -28.46 4.90 12.81
C ARG A 71 -27.50 6.09 12.82
N ARG A 72 -26.24 5.84 12.40
CA ARG A 72 -25.18 6.84 12.25
C ARG A 72 -24.63 6.91 10.83
N TRP A 73 -24.77 5.85 10.04
CA TRP A 73 -24.36 5.83 8.64
C TRP A 73 -25.50 5.28 7.75
N PRO A 74 -25.78 5.87 6.58
CA PRO A 74 -25.21 7.12 6.09
C PRO A 74 -25.50 8.30 7.03
N GLU A 75 -24.64 9.32 6.99
CA GLU A 75 -24.82 10.52 7.80
C GLU A 75 -26.16 11.21 7.47
N PRO A 76 -26.85 11.80 8.46
CA PRO A 76 -28.09 12.51 8.22
C PRO A 76 -27.91 13.63 7.19
N GLY A 77 -28.70 13.59 6.11
CA GLY A 77 -28.64 14.59 5.04
C GLY A 77 -27.57 14.31 3.97
N SER A 78 -26.89 13.17 4.01
CA SER A 78 -25.99 12.77 2.94
C SER A 78 -26.74 12.60 1.62
N GLU A 79 -26.20 13.19 0.54
CA GLU A 79 -26.68 13.05 -0.84
C GLU A 79 -25.94 11.93 -1.61
N LEU A 80 -24.97 11.27 -0.95
CA LEU A 80 -24.22 10.17 -1.55
C LEU A 80 -25.11 8.93 -1.68
N PRO A 81 -24.86 8.06 -2.68
CA PRO A 81 -25.59 6.81 -2.82
C PRO A 81 -25.45 5.92 -1.57
N PRO A 82 -26.38 5.00 -1.31
CA PRO A 82 -26.23 4.00 -0.25
C PRO A 82 -24.92 3.23 -0.39
N SER A 83 -24.22 3.01 0.73
CA SER A 83 -23.08 2.11 0.77
C SER A 83 -23.52 0.68 0.54
N VAL A 84 -22.72 -0.10 -0.16
CA VAL A 84 -23.05 -1.47 -0.54
C VAL A 84 -21.90 -2.43 -0.27
N ILE A 85 -22.25 -3.65 0.09
CA ILE A 85 -21.36 -4.82 0.03
C ILE A 85 -21.72 -5.57 -1.26
N ARG A 86 -20.74 -5.87 -2.09
CA ARG A 86 -20.88 -6.72 -3.28
C ARG A 86 -20.06 -7.96 -3.05
N THR A 87 -20.73 -9.09 -2.83
CA THR A 87 -20.08 -10.39 -2.70
C THR A 87 -19.56 -10.85 -4.05
N LEU A 88 -18.45 -11.59 -4.03
CA LEU A 88 -17.78 -12.02 -5.26
C LEU A 88 -18.61 -13.06 -6.01
N ASP A 89 -18.58 -12.97 -7.33
CA ASP A 89 -18.91 -14.07 -8.24
C ASP A 89 -17.60 -14.84 -8.51
N GLY A 90 -17.52 -16.10 -8.09
CA GLY A 90 -16.30 -16.90 -8.17
C GLY A 90 -15.70 -17.04 -9.57
N ASP A 91 -16.52 -16.96 -10.63
CA ASP A 91 -16.11 -17.10 -12.03
C ASP A 91 -16.41 -15.85 -12.88
N GLY A 92 -16.96 -14.81 -12.28
CA GLY A 92 -17.33 -13.55 -12.95
C GLY A 92 -16.15 -12.65 -13.27
N PRO A 93 -16.42 -11.54 -13.99
CA PRO A 93 -15.41 -10.51 -14.22
C PRO A 93 -14.99 -9.86 -12.91
N LEU A 94 -13.72 -9.46 -12.83
CA LEU A 94 -13.13 -8.81 -11.64
C LEU A 94 -12.45 -7.51 -12.06
N GLN A 95 -12.76 -6.43 -11.36
CA GLN A 95 -12.14 -5.13 -11.58
C GLN A 95 -11.42 -4.66 -10.31
N ILE A 96 -10.10 -4.47 -10.40
CA ILE A 96 -9.24 -4.04 -9.31
C ILE A 96 -8.64 -2.67 -9.63
N CYS A 97 -8.97 -1.64 -8.84
CA CYS A 97 -8.24 -0.38 -8.87
C CYS A 97 -7.06 -0.45 -7.90
N PHE A 98 -5.93 0.19 -8.23
CA PHE A 98 -4.78 0.24 -7.35
C PHE A 98 -3.94 1.52 -7.52
N GLY A 99 -3.16 1.83 -6.50
CA GLY A 99 -2.19 2.92 -6.45
C GLY A 99 -1.71 3.16 -5.01
N SER A 100 -0.94 4.25 -4.79
CA SER A 100 -0.32 4.59 -3.51
C SER A 100 -0.12 6.10 -3.35
N CYS A 101 0.50 6.53 -2.27
CA CYS A 101 1.02 7.89 -2.05
C CYS A 101 -0.07 8.96 -2.19
N ARG A 102 -0.89 9.09 -1.15
CA ARG A 102 -1.95 10.09 -1.09
C ARG A 102 -1.76 11.05 0.08
N VAL A 103 -1.25 12.24 -0.19
CA VAL A 103 -1.22 13.32 0.81
C VAL A 103 -2.62 13.90 0.97
N ALA A 104 -3.15 13.80 2.19
CA ALA A 104 -4.52 14.21 2.51
C ALA A 104 -4.58 15.71 2.86
N LEU A 105 -4.61 16.55 1.84
CA LEU A 105 -4.74 18.00 1.96
C LEU A 105 -6.12 18.48 1.51
N PRO A 106 -6.59 19.66 1.94
CA PRO A 106 -7.82 20.25 1.44
C PRO A 106 -7.85 20.28 -0.09
N HIS A 107 -9.03 20.04 -0.67
CA HIS A 107 -9.18 20.04 -2.13
C HIS A 107 -9.57 21.46 -2.62
N GLU A 108 -8.67 22.42 -2.36
CA GLU A 108 -8.80 23.84 -2.73
C GLU A 108 -7.42 24.46 -2.95
N PRO A 109 -7.29 25.60 -3.63
CA PRO A 109 -6.03 26.31 -3.75
C PRO A 109 -5.44 26.69 -2.38
N PRO A 110 -4.11 26.63 -2.19
CA PRO A 110 -3.08 26.32 -3.21
C PRO A 110 -2.90 24.83 -3.51
N TYR A 111 -3.48 23.92 -2.71
CA TYR A 111 -3.19 22.47 -2.74
C TYR A 111 -3.65 21.78 -4.04
N THR A 112 -4.59 22.37 -4.78
CA THR A 112 -5.02 21.86 -6.10
C THR A 112 -4.23 22.45 -7.27
N GLU A 113 -3.33 23.40 -6.99
CA GLU A 113 -2.44 23.98 -7.99
C GLU A 113 -1.32 23.00 -8.37
N SER A 114 -0.67 23.26 -9.52
CA SER A 114 0.45 22.44 -9.96
C SER A 114 1.70 22.67 -9.12
N LYS A 115 2.36 21.61 -8.68
CA LYS A 115 3.66 21.63 -7.98
C LYS A 115 4.76 22.39 -8.75
N ASP A 116 4.62 22.51 -10.07
CA ASP A 116 5.53 23.31 -10.89
C ASP A 116 5.34 24.84 -10.75
N THR A 117 4.22 25.28 -10.22
CA THR A 117 3.85 26.70 -10.09
C THR A 117 3.68 27.17 -8.65
N ASP A 118 3.40 26.26 -7.73
CA ASP A 118 3.24 26.51 -6.30
C ASP A 118 3.90 25.39 -5.50
N GLU A 119 4.70 25.73 -4.49
CA GLU A 119 5.39 24.73 -3.65
C GLU A 119 4.40 23.91 -2.80
N ASP A 120 3.25 24.48 -2.45
CA ASP A 120 2.16 23.83 -1.75
C ASP A 120 1.19 23.10 -2.71
N GLY A 121 1.48 23.05 -4.01
CA GLY A 121 0.65 22.42 -5.03
C GLY A 121 0.81 20.90 -5.06
N PHE A 122 -0.30 20.18 -4.88
CA PHE A 122 -0.38 18.71 -4.97
C PHE A 122 -1.32 18.24 -6.08
N GLU A 123 -1.83 19.16 -6.87
CA GLU A 123 -2.76 18.91 -7.98
C GLU A 123 -4.08 18.23 -7.51
N VAL A 124 -4.86 17.76 -8.46
CA VAL A 124 -6.16 17.13 -8.19
C VAL A 124 -5.96 15.70 -7.68
N ASP A 125 -6.71 15.31 -6.66
CA ASP A 125 -6.66 13.98 -6.05
C ASP A 125 -7.35 12.93 -6.94
N ALA A 126 -6.59 11.93 -7.39
CA ALA A 126 -7.09 10.88 -8.28
C ALA A 126 -8.09 9.94 -7.59
N LEU A 127 -7.87 9.63 -6.30
CA LEU A 127 -8.79 8.79 -5.53
C LEU A 127 -10.13 9.49 -5.32
N ARG A 128 -10.12 10.80 -5.06
CA ARG A 128 -11.33 11.63 -4.99
C ARG A 128 -12.07 11.64 -6.34
N MET A 129 -11.35 11.77 -7.46
CA MET A 129 -11.97 11.75 -8.79
C MET A 129 -12.58 10.39 -9.13
N LEU A 130 -11.93 9.30 -8.74
CA LEU A 130 -12.51 7.96 -8.84
C LEU A 130 -13.83 7.87 -8.06
N ALA A 131 -13.83 8.31 -6.80
CA ALA A 131 -15.02 8.29 -5.94
C ALA A 131 -16.17 9.13 -6.54
N ARG A 132 -15.89 10.33 -7.03
CA ARG A 132 -16.89 11.19 -7.68
C ARG A 132 -17.47 10.56 -8.94
N ARG A 133 -16.61 9.99 -9.79
CA ARG A 133 -17.07 9.27 -10.99
C ARG A 133 -18.01 8.11 -10.61
N MET A 134 -17.71 7.39 -9.53
CA MET A 134 -18.58 6.32 -9.03
C MET A 134 -19.93 6.84 -8.54
N VAL A 135 -19.96 7.98 -7.85
CA VAL A 135 -21.22 8.60 -7.39
C VAL A 135 -22.12 8.99 -8.56
N GLU A 136 -21.53 9.51 -9.65
CA GLU A 136 -22.23 10.00 -10.83
C GLU A 136 -22.53 8.89 -11.86
N GLY A 137 -21.80 7.76 -11.80
CA GLY A 137 -21.80 6.71 -12.80
C GLY A 137 -22.72 5.53 -12.50
N ASP A 138 -22.64 4.52 -13.36
CA ASP A 138 -23.37 3.25 -13.19
C ASP A 138 -22.62 2.34 -12.17
N ALA A 139 -23.34 1.81 -11.20
CA ALA A 139 -22.77 0.91 -10.20
C ALA A 139 -22.16 -0.39 -10.77
N ARG A 140 -22.45 -0.72 -12.01
CA ARG A 140 -21.83 -1.84 -12.74
C ARG A 140 -20.39 -1.56 -13.18
N GLU A 141 -20.01 -0.29 -13.22
CA GLU A 141 -18.64 0.17 -13.57
C GLU A 141 -17.77 0.43 -12.34
N TRP A 142 -18.31 0.19 -11.13
CA TRP A 142 -17.56 0.36 -9.90
C TRP A 142 -16.52 -0.77 -9.73
N PRO A 143 -15.30 -0.48 -9.28
CA PRO A 143 -14.32 -1.51 -9.01
C PRO A 143 -14.79 -2.45 -7.90
N ASP A 144 -14.42 -3.72 -7.99
CA ASP A 144 -14.73 -4.72 -6.96
C ASP A 144 -13.76 -4.59 -5.78
N GLN A 145 -12.52 -4.24 -6.08
CA GLN A 145 -11.44 -4.11 -5.10
C GLN A 145 -10.65 -2.82 -5.31
N LEU A 146 -10.15 -2.27 -4.22
CA LEU A 146 -9.22 -1.15 -4.21
C LEU A 146 -7.98 -1.55 -3.41
N PHE A 147 -6.83 -1.64 -4.08
CA PHE A 147 -5.55 -1.91 -3.44
C PHE A 147 -4.81 -0.60 -3.18
N LEU A 148 -4.57 -0.31 -1.91
CA LEU A 148 -3.83 0.85 -1.44
C LEU A 148 -2.43 0.37 -1.07
N LEU A 149 -1.47 0.62 -1.98
CA LEU A 149 -0.14 0.01 -1.96
C LEU A 149 0.91 0.92 -1.31
N GLY A 150 0.62 1.39 -0.10
CA GLY A 150 1.52 2.22 0.72
C GLY A 150 1.04 3.66 0.88
N ASP A 151 1.58 4.35 1.85
CA ASP A 151 1.39 5.76 2.19
C ASP A 151 -0.08 6.17 2.33
N GLN A 152 -0.76 5.51 3.26
CA GLN A 152 -2.13 5.88 3.60
C GLN A 152 -2.18 7.15 4.45
N ILE A 153 -1.11 7.42 5.16
CA ILE A 153 -0.87 8.62 5.96
C ILE A 153 0.58 9.07 5.79
N TYR A 154 0.84 10.34 6.07
CA TYR A 154 2.17 10.93 6.04
C TYR A 154 2.48 11.49 7.43
N VAL A 155 3.27 10.74 8.22
CA VAL A 155 3.60 11.13 9.61
C VAL A 155 4.46 12.40 9.68
N ASP A 156 5.16 12.69 8.61
CA ASP A 156 6.08 13.81 8.40
C ASP A 156 5.45 14.98 7.61
N GLU A 157 4.27 14.78 6.98
CA GLU A 157 3.62 15.77 6.12
C GLU A 157 2.11 15.91 6.43
N ALA A 158 1.76 16.11 7.70
CA ALA A 158 0.39 16.32 8.12
C ALA A 158 -0.23 17.61 7.56
N ALA A 159 -1.56 17.63 7.35
CA ALA A 159 -2.28 18.83 6.92
C ALA A 159 -2.15 19.97 7.94
N PRO A 160 -2.32 21.24 7.51
CA PRO A 160 -2.17 22.41 8.38
C PRO A 160 -3.03 22.36 9.64
N GLU A 161 -4.25 21.82 9.57
CA GLU A 161 -5.13 21.69 10.73
C GLU A 161 -4.55 20.71 11.76
N THR A 162 -4.06 19.55 11.32
CA THR A 162 -3.42 18.56 12.19
C THR A 162 -2.11 19.07 12.77
N ARG A 163 -1.28 19.76 11.99
CA ARG A 163 -0.07 20.43 12.52
C ARG A 163 -0.40 21.46 13.58
N GLU A 164 -1.45 22.26 13.41
CA GLU A 164 -1.89 23.22 14.42
C GLU A 164 -2.38 22.51 15.69
N ARG A 165 -3.11 21.41 15.56
CA ARG A 165 -3.56 20.57 16.68
C ARG A 165 -2.39 19.96 17.44
N ILE A 166 -1.33 19.52 16.74
CA ILE A 166 -0.07 19.05 17.34
C ILE A 166 0.59 20.18 18.14
N ARG A 167 0.72 21.39 17.55
CA ARG A 167 1.28 22.58 18.25
C ARG A 167 0.51 22.93 19.52
N GLN A 168 -0.81 22.84 19.50
CA GLN A 168 -1.65 23.10 20.66
C GLN A 168 -1.53 22.03 21.75
N ARG A 169 -1.26 20.79 21.37
CA ARG A 169 -1.16 19.65 22.30
C ARG A 169 0.19 19.56 22.99
N ARG A 170 1.27 19.84 22.26
CA ARG A 170 2.65 19.72 22.75
C ARG A 170 3.57 20.77 22.14
N GLY A 171 4.75 20.97 22.77
CA GLY A 171 5.78 21.81 22.18
C GLY A 171 6.40 21.17 20.93
N THR A 172 6.67 21.99 19.92
CA THR A 172 7.27 21.57 18.65
C THR A 172 8.66 22.15 18.40
N ASP A 173 9.28 22.77 19.42
CA ASP A 173 10.62 23.37 19.33
C ASP A 173 11.74 22.31 19.28
N THR A 174 11.45 21.07 19.60
CA THR A 174 12.39 19.93 19.58
C THR A 174 11.82 18.78 18.76
N PRO A 175 12.67 17.92 18.16
CA PRO A 175 12.19 16.76 17.42
C PRO A 175 11.20 15.89 18.21
N PRO A 176 10.18 15.34 17.53
CA PRO A 176 9.98 15.33 16.09
C PRO A 176 9.32 16.60 15.50
N GLY A 177 9.29 17.72 16.21
CA GLY A 177 8.70 18.95 15.71
C GLY A 177 7.18 18.83 15.50
N GLU A 178 6.71 19.14 14.30
CA GLU A 178 5.30 19.05 13.91
C GLU A 178 4.92 17.67 13.33
N GLU A 179 5.88 16.74 13.22
CA GLU A 179 5.62 15.39 12.81
C GLU A 179 4.94 14.59 13.94
N VAL A 180 4.27 13.52 13.59
CA VAL A 180 3.57 12.64 14.55
C VAL A 180 4.52 12.03 15.57
N ALA A 181 4.13 12.03 16.84
CA ALA A 181 4.96 11.53 17.94
C ALA A 181 4.37 10.33 18.69
N ASP A 182 3.06 10.10 18.61
CA ASP A 182 2.40 9.06 19.39
C ASP A 182 1.05 8.62 18.79
N PHE A 183 0.41 7.64 19.42
CA PHE A 183 -0.82 6.99 18.95
C PHE A 183 -1.98 7.98 18.77
N GLU A 184 -2.18 8.93 19.68
CA GLU A 184 -3.23 9.94 19.55
C GLU A 184 -3.04 10.78 18.27
N GLU A 185 -1.81 11.13 17.91
CA GLU A 185 -1.51 11.90 16.71
C GLU A 185 -1.66 11.04 15.43
N TYR A 186 -1.37 9.74 15.51
CA TYR A 186 -1.68 8.79 14.43
C TYR A 186 -3.18 8.71 14.13
N THR A 187 -4.04 8.69 15.15
CA THR A 187 -5.49 8.64 14.93
C THR A 187 -5.99 9.88 14.19
N TRP A 188 -5.35 11.03 14.41
CA TRP A 188 -5.68 12.26 13.68
C TRP A 188 -5.33 12.17 12.21
N LEU A 189 -4.20 11.56 11.86
CA LEU A 189 -3.80 11.37 10.47
C LEU A 189 -4.75 10.43 9.73
N TYR A 190 -5.15 9.30 10.34
CA TYR A 190 -6.14 8.42 9.73
C TYR A 190 -7.49 9.12 9.54
N ALA A 191 -7.91 9.89 10.55
CA ALA A 191 -9.11 10.70 10.43
C ALA A 191 -8.97 11.76 9.33
N GLU A 192 -7.83 12.45 9.22
CA GLU A 192 -7.52 13.42 8.16
C GLU A 192 -7.59 12.76 6.78
N SER A 193 -6.94 11.60 6.61
CA SER A 193 -6.88 10.91 5.32
C SER A 193 -8.22 10.35 4.85
N TRP A 194 -9.08 9.87 5.77
CA TRP A 194 -10.24 9.07 5.40
C TRP A 194 -11.61 9.69 5.70
N ARG A 195 -11.68 10.88 6.32
CA ARG A 195 -12.95 11.53 6.72
C ARG A 195 -13.63 12.37 5.64
N GLU A 196 -12.96 12.68 4.55
CA GLU A 196 -13.60 13.40 3.45
C GLU A 196 -14.85 12.62 2.97
N PRO A 197 -16.05 13.25 2.87
CA PRO A 197 -17.30 12.52 2.65
C PRO A 197 -17.29 11.55 1.47
N VAL A 198 -16.71 11.95 0.33
CA VAL A 198 -16.70 11.11 -0.87
C VAL A 198 -15.67 9.98 -0.76
N ILE A 199 -14.52 10.20 -0.11
CA ILE A 199 -13.52 9.17 0.18
C ILE A 199 -14.09 8.16 1.18
N ARG A 200 -14.73 8.64 2.23
CA ARG A 200 -15.38 7.80 3.23
C ARG A 200 -16.48 6.92 2.60
N TRP A 201 -17.26 7.50 1.68
CA TRP A 201 -18.25 6.74 0.92
C TRP A 201 -17.60 5.69 0.00
N LEU A 202 -16.53 6.05 -0.72
CA LEU A 202 -15.76 5.09 -1.53
C LEU A 202 -15.31 3.91 -0.69
N PHE A 203 -14.69 4.18 0.46
CA PHE A 203 -14.16 3.15 1.37
C PHE A 203 -15.26 2.33 2.06
N SER A 204 -16.47 2.85 2.17
CA SER A 204 -17.61 2.09 2.65
C SER A 204 -18.26 1.21 1.58
N THR A 205 -17.88 1.36 0.32
CA THR A 205 -18.58 0.76 -0.84
C THR A 205 -17.69 -0.21 -1.63
N VAL A 206 -16.37 0.01 -1.64
CA VAL A 206 -15.39 -0.85 -2.31
C VAL A 206 -14.54 -1.57 -1.28
N SER A 207 -14.32 -2.86 -1.47
CA SER A 207 -13.45 -3.66 -0.59
C SER A 207 -12.00 -3.22 -0.69
N LEU A 208 -11.34 -3.03 0.46
CA LEU A 208 -10.01 -2.45 0.58
C LEU A 208 -8.97 -3.48 1.02
N SER A 209 -7.84 -3.53 0.32
CA SER A 209 -6.61 -4.18 0.78
C SER A 209 -5.51 -3.14 0.89
N MET A 210 -4.75 -3.14 1.99
CA MET A 210 -3.82 -2.07 2.31
C MET A 210 -2.44 -2.63 2.68
N LEU A 211 -1.39 -1.99 2.19
CA LEU A 211 -0.01 -2.14 2.66
C LEU A 211 0.46 -0.82 3.25
N TRP A 212 1.34 -0.88 4.22
CA TRP A 212 2.05 0.30 4.69
C TRP A 212 3.35 0.52 3.94
N ASP A 213 3.79 1.78 3.91
CA ASP A 213 5.10 2.14 3.38
C ASP A 213 5.84 3.04 4.39
N ASP A 214 6.95 3.66 4.00
CA ASP A 214 7.79 4.40 4.94
C ASP A 214 7.09 5.60 5.55
N HIS A 215 6.37 6.43 4.78
CA HIS A 215 5.65 7.58 5.33
C HIS A 215 4.55 7.23 6.33
N ASP A 216 4.06 5.97 6.35
CA ASP A 216 3.19 5.49 7.44
C ASP A 216 3.95 5.39 8.79
N MET A 217 5.30 5.42 8.79
CA MET A 217 6.16 5.32 9.97
C MET A 217 7.19 6.46 10.09
N SER A 218 7.99 6.67 9.07
CA SER A 218 9.00 7.71 8.91
C SER A 218 9.63 7.58 7.53
N ASP A 219 9.86 8.69 6.84
CA ASP A 219 10.63 8.73 5.60
C ASP A 219 11.92 7.89 5.71
N ASP A 220 12.24 7.12 4.67
CA ASP A 220 13.35 6.15 4.65
C ASP A 220 13.27 5.00 5.69
N TRP A 221 12.11 4.70 6.25
CA TRP A 221 11.99 3.68 7.29
C TRP A 221 12.56 2.33 6.85
N ASN A 222 13.48 1.78 7.68
CA ASN A 222 14.17 0.52 7.46
C ASN A 222 14.99 0.46 6.15
N ILE A 223 15.57 1.59 5.72
CA ILE A 223 16.47 1.59 4.56
C ILE A 223 17.79 0.86 4.86
N SER A 224 18.34 0.99 6.08
CA SER A 224 19.62 0.37 6.48
C SER A 224 19.79 0.24 7.99
N VAL A 225 20.78 -0.58 8.42
CA VAL A 225 21.20 -0.69 9.84
C VAL A 225 21.68 0.66 10.36
N ALA A 226 22.45 1.41 9.57
CA ALA A 226 22.99 2.71 10.01
C ALA A 226 21.88 3.72 10.27
N TRP A 227 20.87 3.79 9.40
CA TRP A 227 19.68 4.60 9.59
C TRP A 227 18.93 4.19 10.87
N LEU A 228 18.70 2.88 11.04
CA LEU A 228 17.99 2.35 12.21
C LEU A 228 18.72 2.64 13.53
N GLU A 229 20.05 2.54 13.53
CA GLU A 229 20.86 2.90 14.69
C GLU A 229 20.82 4.41 15.02
N GLU A 230 20.74 5.27 14.00
CA GLU A 230 20.66 6.71 14.19
C GLU A 230 19.30 7.14 14.72
N ILE A 231 18.20 6.64 14.11
CA ILE A 231 16.85 7.00 14.54
C ILE A 231 16.52 6.47 15.94
N ARG A 232 17.01 5.28 16.31
CA ARG A 232 16.81 4.69 17.64
C ARG A 232 17.51 5.48 18.77
N ARG A 233 18.45 6.37 18.46
CA ARG A 233 19.05 7.29 19.43
C ARG A 233 18.15 8.49 19.75
N GLN A 234 17.16 8.74 18.92
CA GLN A 234 16.20 9.83 19.14
C GLN A 234 15.23 9.44 20.26
N SER A 235 15.06 10.33 21.24
CA SER A 235 14.25 10.06 22.43
C SER A 235 12.76 9.85 22.15
N TRP A 236 12.27 10.37 21.03
CA TRP A 236 10.88 10.29 20.59
C TRP A 236 10.59 9.05 19.74
N TRP A 237 11.61 8.41 19.16
CA TRP A 237 11.45 7.35 18.16
C TRP A 237 10.67 6.12 18.67
N HIS A 238 11.05 5.58 19.83
CA HIS A 238 10.41 4.36 20.34
C HIS A 238 8.89 4.54 20.49
N ARG A 239 8.47 5.71 21.00
CA ARG A 239 7.03 6.00 21.16
C ARG A 239 6.32 6.09 19.83
N ARG A 240 6.92 6.76 18.83
CA ARG A 240 6.38 6.82 17.46
C ARG A 240 6.29 5.43 16.85
N ALA A 241 7.38 4.65 16.87
CA ALA A 241 7.43 3.34 16.24
C ALA A 241 6.42 2.34 16.85
N GLU A 242 6.32 2.28 18.18
CA GLU A 242 5.30 1.48 18.86
C GLU A 242 3.88 1.92 18.46
N ALA A 243 3.62 3.22 18.43
CA ALA A 243 2.34 3.78 18.02
C ALA A 243 2.03 3.53 16.54
N GLY A 244 3.03 3.63 15.65
CA GLY A 244 2.90 3.33 14.23
C GLY A 244 2.52 1.87 13.99
N ILE A 245 3.22 0.93 14.64
CA ILE A 245 2.90 -0.51 14.56
C ILE A 245 1.47 -0.79 15.04
N VAL A 246 1.07 -0.23 16.19
CA VAL A 246 -0.28 -0.40 16.74
C VAL A 246 -1.33 0.20 15.80
N SER A 247 -1.11 1.41 15.29
CA SER A 247 -2.05 2.08 14.41
C SER A 247 -2.19 1.36 13.06
N TYR A 248 -1.08 0.94 12.44
CA TYR A 248 -1.13 0.13 11.22
C TYR A 248 -1.91 -1.17 11.44
N TRP A 249 -1.64 -1.88 12.56
CA TRP A 249 -2.34 -3.10 12.89
C TRP A 249 -3.86 -2.88 12.98
N ILE A 250 -4.30 -1.82 13.66
CA ILE A 250 -5.72 -1.51 13.84
C ILE A 250 -6.38 -1.06 12.53
N TYR A 251 -5.84 0.01 11.91
CA TYR A 251 -6.49 0.69 10.79
C TYR A 251 -6.32 -0.04 9.45
N GLN A 252 -5.20 -0.74 9.27
CA GLN A 252 -4.89 -1.36 7.99
C GLN A 252 -4.86 -2.89 8.07
N HIS A 253 -4.00 -3.49 8.92
CA HIS A 253 -3.71 -4.93 8.89
C HIS A 253 -4.91 -5.81 9.25
N LEU A 254 -5.63 -5.51 10.33
CA LEU A 254 -6.81 -6.29 10.76
C LEU A 254 -7.84 -6.46 9.64
N GLY A 255 -8.08 -5.41 8.87
CA GLY A 255 -9.00 -5.46 7.75
C GLY A 255 -8.51 -6.27 6.55
N ASN A 256 -7.21 -6.55 6.47
CA ASN A 256 -6.64 -7.40 5.43
C ASN A 256 -6.89 -8.89 5.69
N LEU A 257 -7.13 -9.27 6.93
CA LEU A 257 -7.29 -10.67 7.33
C LEU A 257 -8.70 -11.18 7.03
N SER A 258 -8.80 -12.42 6.56
CA SER A 258 -10.08 -13.12 6.46
C SER A 258 -10.68 -13.39 7.84
N PRO A 259 -12.00 -13.65 7.98
CA PRO A 259 -12.61 -14.05 9.24
C PRO A 259 -11.89 -15.23 9.92
N LYS A 260 -11.44 -16.20 9.12
CA LYS A 260 -10.67 -17.35 9.62
C LYS A 260 -9.31 -16.93 10.19
N GLU A 261 -8.55 -16.11 9.46
CA GLU A 261 -7.24 -15.61 9.92
C GLU A 261 -7.39 -14.74 11.17
N LEU A 262 -8.46 -13.97 11.29
CA LEU A 262 -8.78 -13.21 12.51
C LEU A 262 -9.03 -14.14 13.72
N ASP A 263 -9.72 -15.27 13.52
CA ASP A 263 -9.93 -16.26 14.59
C ASP A 263 -8.64 -16.96 15.01
N GLU A 264 -7.68 -17.10 14.10
CA GLU A 264 -6.35 -17.68 14.37
C GLU A 264 -5.36 -16.63 14.90
N ASN A 265 -5.64 -15.33 14.79
CA ASN A 265 -4.76 -14.26 15.23
C ASN A 265 -4.79 -14.08 16.76
N ASP A 266 -3.70 -14.42 17.43
CA ASP A 266 -3.58 -14.38 18.89
C ASP A 266 -3.73 -12.95 19.45
N VAL A 267 -3.15 -11.96 18.78
CA VAL A 267 -3.21 -10.55 19.19
C VAL A 267 -4.66 -10.04 19.12
N TYR A 268 -5.36 -10.32 18.01
CA TYR A 268 -6.76 -9.92 17.85
C TYR A 268 -7.67 -10.58 18.90
N ARG A 269 -7.46 -11.88 19.19
CA ARG A 269 -8.23 -12.58 20.23
C ARG A 269 -8.01 -12.00 21.62
N GLN A 270 -6.80 -11.53 21.93
CA GLN A 270 -6.49 -10.87 23.21
C GLN A 270 -7.13 -9.48 23.32
N VAL A 271 -7.22 -8.75 22.20
CA VAL A 271 -7.73 -7.39 22.15
C VAL A 271 -9.26 -7.35 22.10
N ARG A 272 -9.88 -8.24 21.32
CA ARG A 272 -11.32 -8.29 21.14
C ARG A 272 -12.07 -8.51 22.45
N GLY A 273 -12.96 -7.57 22.81
CA GLY A 273 -13.72 -7.67 24.05
C GLY A 273 -12.95 -7.40 25.34
N ASN A 274 -11.69 -6.94 25.23
CA ASN A 274 -10.87 -6.57 26.39
C ASN A 274 -10.80 -5.05 26.52
N GLN A 275 -11.35 -4.51 27.61
CA GLN A 275 -11.29 -3.08 27.91
C GLN A 275 -9.93 -2.57 28.39
N ARG A 276 -8.93 -3.45 28.51
CA ARG A 276 -7.54 -3.15 28.91
C ARG A 276 -6.54 -3.80 27.97
N ALA A 277 -6.80 -3.69 26.68
CA ALA A 277 -5.91 -4.25 25.66
C ALA A 277 -4.68 -3.38 25.34
N ASP A 278 -4.63 -2.17 25.88
CA ASP A 278 -3.56 -1.19 25.60
C ASP A 278 -2.17 -1.81 25.92
N GLU A 279 -1.95 -2.22 27.17
CA GLU A 279 -0.63 -2.67 27.63
C GLU A 279 -0.13 -3.91 26.86
N PRO A 280 -0.89 -5.00 26.70
CA PRO A 280 -0.46 -6.15 25.91
C PRO A 280 -0.17 -5.81 24.43
N LEU A 281 -0.95 -4.93 23.82
CA LEU A 281 -0.76 -4.55 22.42
C LEU A 281 0.49 -3.69 22.23
N PHE A 282 0.76 -2.76 23.13
CA PHE A 282 1.99 -1.97 23.10
C PHE A 282 3.24 -2.78 23.51
N GLU A 283 3.12 -3.79 24.38
CA GLU A 283 4.21 -4.74 24.65
C GLU A 283 4.57 -5.54 23.40
N TRP A 284 3.57 -6.04 22.68
CA TRP A 284 3.74 -6.72 21.40
C TRP A 284 4.40 -5.80 20.35
N ALA A 285 3.94 -4.55 20.22
CA ALA A 285 4.53 -3.59 19.29
C ALA A 285 5.98 -3.24 19.65
N ARG A 286 6.30 -3.15 20.95
CA ARG A 286 7.65 -2.93 21.45
C ARG A 286 8.59 -4.07 21.08
N GLU A 287 8.14 -5.32 21.18
CA GLU A 287 8.91 -6.50 20.78
C GLU A 287 9.21 -6.46 19.27
N ILE A 288 8.22 -6.15 18.42
CA ILE A 288 8.41 -6.01 16.97
C ILE A 288 9.39 -4.87 16.67
N ASN A 289 9.22 -3.69 17.25
CA ASN A 289 10.14 -2.56 17.05
C ASN A 289 11.58 -2.90 17.48
N ALA A 290 11.76 -3.74 18.51
CA ALA A 290 13.08 -4.13 18.99
C ALA A 290 13.74 -5.18 18.10
N THR A 291 12.99 -6.15 17.60
CA THR A 291 13.51 -7.35 16.94
C THR A 291 13.33 -7.37 15.44
N GLY A 292 12.36 -6.62 14.89
CA GLY A 292 11.93 -6.71 13.50
C GLY A 292 11.20 -8.03 13.17
N ALA A 293 10.98 -8.91 14.17
CA ALA A 293 10.45 -10.25 13.97
C ALA A 293 9.20 -10.51 14.84
N GLY A 294 8.53 -11.62 14.59
CA GLY A 294 7.42 -12.08 15.43
C GLY A 294 6.04 -11.81 14.86
N THR A 295 5.94 -11.14 13.72
CA THR A 295 4.66 -10.90 13.04
C THR A 295 4.88 -10.91 11.54
N ARG A 296 4.10 -11.72 10.84
CA ARG A 296 4.00 -11.65 9.38
C ARG A 296 2.99 -10.58 9.01
N TRP A 297 3.43 -9.62 8.20
CA TRP A 297 2.58 -8.56 7.67
C TRP A 297 2.06 -8.88 6.26
N SER A 298 2.75 -9.76 5.52
CA SER A 298 2.27 -10.26 4.24
C SER A 298 0.99 -11.08 4.39
N PHE A 299 0.08 -10.94 3.43
CA PHE A 299 -1.20 -11.64 3.40
C PHE A 299 -1.58 -11.99 1.97
N TYR A 300 -2.61 -12.79 1.78
CA TYR A 300 -3.15 -13.07 0.45
C TYR A 300 -4.66 -12.92 0.41
N ARG A 301 -5.19 -12.77 -0.79
CA ARG A 301 -6.62 -12.71 -1.09
C ARG A 301 -6.91 -13.53 -2.32
N ASP A 302 -7.99 -14.30 -2.27
CA ASP A 302 -8.55 -14.98 -3.42
C ASP A 302 -9.82 -14.26 -3.90
N PHE A 303 -9.83 -13.89 -5.17
CA PHE A 303 -10.94 -13.30 -5.87
C PHE A 303 -11.38 -14.27 -6.96
N GLY A 304 -12.14 -15.29 -6.58
CA GLY A 304 -12.44 -16.42 -7.45
C GLY A 304 -11.17 -17.15 -7.90
N ARG A 305 -10.86 -17.08 -9.20
CA ARG A 305 -9.67 -17.69 -9.79
C ARG A 305 -8.46 -16.75 -9.93
N THR A 306 -8.55 -15.55 -9.40
CA THR A 306 -7.44 -14.60 -9.29
C THR A 306 -6.94 -14.57 -7.85
N ARG A 307 -5.65 -14.86 -7.63
CA ARG A 307 -4.99 -14.70 -6.33
C ARG A 307 -4.10 -13.47 -6.33
N ALA A 308 -4.20 -12.67 -5.27
CA ALA A 308 -3.25 -11.61 -4.97
C ALA A 308 -2.49 -11.95 -3.69
N ILE A 309 -1.16 -11.93 -3.75
CA ILE A 309 -0.24 -12.04 -2.60
C ILE A 309 0.32 -10.66 -2.36
N PHE A 310 0.11 -10.14 -1.16
CA PHE A 310 0.60 -8.85 -0.72
C PHE A 310 1.84 -9.07 0.14
N ILE A 311 2.98 -8.55 -0.32
CA ILE A 311 4.27 -8.70 0.35
C ILE A 311 4.58 -7.42 1.13
N ASP A 312 4.81 -7.56 2.43
CA ASP A 312 5.40 -6.49 3.23
C ASP A 312 6.81 -6.18 2.73
N SER A 313 7.04 -4.96 2.33
CA SER A 313 8.34 -4.53 1.80
C SER A 313 9.06 -3.51 2.69
N ARG A 314 8.59 -3.32 3.92
CA ARG A 314 9.17 -2.36 4.87
C ARG A 314 9.47 -2.94 6.23
N ALA A 315 8.48 -3.46 6.97
CA ALA A 315 8.64 -3.84 8.36
C ALA A 315 9.48 -5.11 8.56
N GLY A 316 9.29 -6.09 7.68
CA GLY A 316 9.99 -7.38 7.74
C GLY A 316 11.41 -7.37 7.18
N ARG A 317 11.96 -6.19 6.79
CA ARG A 317 13.29 -6.10 6.19
C ARG A 317 14.39 -6.64 7.11
N VAL A 318 15.22 -7.52 6.56
CA VAL A 318 16.50 -7.93 7.14
C VAL A 318 17.57 -6.99 6.64
N LEU A 319 18.21 -6.22 7.53
CA LEU A 319 19.04 -5.07 7.15
C LEU A 319 20.54 -5.32 7.24
N GLU A 320 20.99 -6.42 7.86
CA GLU A 320 22.41 -6.76 7.94
C GLU A 320 22.98 -6.94 6.53
N GLU A 321 24.09 -6.26 6.24
CA GLU A 321 24.65 -6.14 4.88
C GLU A 321 24.98 -7.50 4.24
N ASP A 322 25.38 -8.49 5.02
CA ASP A 322 25.72 -9.83 4.56
C ASP A 322 24.52 -10.74 4.24
N ARG A 323 23.30 -10.27 4.52
CA ARG A 323 22.05 -11.03 4.31
C ARG A 323 20.81 -10.14 4.12
N ARG A 324 21.01 -8.99 3.48
CA ARG A 324 19.89 -8.06 3.23
C ARG A 324 18.75 -8.74 2.50
N ALA A 325 17.54 -8.61 3.05
CA ALA A 325 16.33 -9.17 2.45
C ALA A 325 15.11 -8.28 2.68
N ILE A 326 14.15 -8.31 1.76
CA ILE A 326 12.87 -7.60 1.87
C ILE A 326 12.02 -8.20 2.98
N VAL A 327 12.02 -9.53 3.10
CA VAL A 327 11.37 -10.28 4.17
C VAL A 327 12.31 -11.37 4.65
N ASP A 328 12.09 -11.89 5.85
CA ASP A 328 12.86 -13.02 6.38
C ASP A 328 12.53 -14.34 5.66
N ASP A 329 13.28 -15.40 5.98
CA ASP A 329 13.12 -16.69 5.31
C ASP A 329 11.78 -17.36 5.64
N GLU A 330 11.21 -17.17 6.85
CA GLU A 330 9.91 -17.74 7.24
C GLU A 330 8.77 -17.11 6.43
N GLU A 331 8.77 -15.80 6.32
CA GLU A 331 7.79 -15.08 5.52
C GLU A 331 7.97 -15.36 4.02
N TRP A 332 9.22 -15.51 3.54
CA TRP A 332 9.49 -15.91 2.18
C TRP A 332 8.94 -17.32 1.86
N ASP A 333 9.16 -18.29 2.73
CA ASP A 333 8.60 -19.65 2.57
C ASP A 333 7.08 -19.63 2.52
N TRP A 334 6.45 -18.77 3.32
CA TRP A 334 5.01 -18.56 3.30
C TRP A 334 4.55 -17.97 1.93
N ILE A 335 5.27 -16.98 1.38
CA ILE A 335 4.98 -16.41 0.06
C ILE A 335 5.04 -17.50 -1.02
N VAL A 336 6.11 -18.29 -1.03
CA VAL A 336 6.28 -19.41 -1.98
C VAL A 336 5.12 -20.41 -1.85
N GLN A 337 4.75 -20.78 -0.62
CA GLN A 337 3.64 -21.69 -0.38
C GLN A 337 2.33 -21.17 -0.98
N HIS A 338 2.04 -19.87 -0.88
CA HIS A 338 0.81 -19.28 -1.39
C HIS A 338 0.86 -18.98 -2.90
N ALA A 339 2.04 -18.99 -3.50
CA ALA A 339 2.18 -18.95 -4.97
C ALA A 339 1.89 -20.29 -5.65
N HIS A 340 1.77 -21.39 -4.89
CA HIS A 340 1.31 -22.68 -5.40
C HIS A 340 -0.21 -22.70 -5.61
N GLY A 341 -0.64 -23.15 -6.78
CA GLY A 341 -2.06 -23.37 -7.06
C GLY A 341 -2.41 -23.27 -8.55
N ASP A 342 -3.69 -23.45 -8.83
CA ASP A 342 -4.26 -23.37 -10.18
C ASP A 342 -5.10 -22.08 -10.29
N PHE A 343 -4.44 -20.99 -10.64
CA PHE A 343 -5.06 -19.67 -10.80
C PHE A 343 -5.23 -19.33 -12.28
N ASP A 344 -6.23 -18.51 -12.58
CA ASP A 344 -6.30 -17.86 -13.89
C ASP A 344 -5.35 -16.66 -13.95
N HIS A 345 -5.17 -15.94 -12.83
CA HIS A 345 -4.19 -14.86 -12.70
C HIS A 345 -3.54 -14.88 -11.32
N LEU A 346 -2.23 -14.57 -11.27
CA LEU A 346 -1.51 -14.35 -10.02
C LEU A 346 -1.01 -12.89 -9.99
N LEU A 347 -1.38 -12.19 -8.92
CA LEU A 347 -0.91 -10.84 -8.61
C LEU A 347 0.06 -10.92 -7.44
N ILE A 348 1.20 -10.23 -7.56
CA ILE A 348 2.13 -9.99 -6.46
C ILE A 348 2.12 -8.50 -6.19
N ALA A 349 1.55 -8.10 -5.07
CA ALA A 349 1.47 -6.70 -4.67
C ALA A 349 2.55 -6.38 -3.62
N THR A 350 3.28 -5.31 -3.83
CA THR A 350 4.34 -4.80 -2.95
C THR A 350 4.29 -3.27 -2.99
N THR A 351 4.87 -2.57 -2.04
CA THR A 351 4.85 -1.11 -2.08
C THR A 351 5.87 -0.60 -3.08
N VAL A 352 7.15 -0.97 -2.90
CA VAL A 352 8.26 -0.55 -3.78
C VAL A 352 8.34 -1.38 -5.06
N PRO A 353 8.68 -0.79 -6.22
CA PRO A 353 8.79 -1.51 -7.49
C PRO A 353 9.86 -2.63 -7.48
N PHE A 354 9.46 -3.82 -7.99
CA PHE A 354 10.40 -4.91 -8.26
C PHE A 354 11.42 -4.52 -9.37
N LEU A 355 10.95 -3.84 -10.40
CA LEU A 355 11.77 -3.38 -11.53
C LEU A 355 11.67 -1.87 -11.68
N LEU A 356 12.72 -1.17 -11.36
CA LEU A 356 12.87 0.26 -11.63
C LEU A 356 13.19 0.54 -13.10
N SER A 357 13.31 1.82 -13.45
CA SER A 357 13.96 2.20 -14.70
C SER A 357 15.34 1.52 -14.77
N PRO A 358 15.78 1.03 -15.95
CA PRO A 358 16.97 0.18 -16.03
C PRO A 358 18.25 0.80 -15.47
N ALA A 359 18.40 2.12 -15.54
CA ALA A 359 19.57 2.77 -14.98
C ALA A 359 19.54 2.77 -13.44
N PHE A 360 18.41 3.11 -12.84
CA PHE A 360 18.28 3.15 -11.37
C PHE A 360 18.37 1.74 -10.77
N HIS A 361 17.76 0.75 -11.38
CA HIS A 361 17.93 -0.65 -10.98
C HIS A 361 19.41 -1.05 -10.87
N HIS A 362 20.22 -0.72 -11.89
CA HIS A 362 21.65 -1.02 -11.82
C HIS A 362 22.43 -0.13 -10.85
N LEU A 363 21.98 1.09 -10.57
CA LEU A 363 22.60 1.96 -9.57
C LEU A 363 22.35 1.46 -8.15
N GLU A 364 21.17 0.96 -7.87
CA GLU A 364 20.86 0.34 -6.58
C GLU A 364 21.67 -0.93 -6.35
N ALA A 365 21.70 -1.84 -7.33
CA ALA A 365 22.54 -3.03 -7.27
C ALA A 365 24.04 -2.70 -7.10
N TRP A 366 24.52 -1.65 -7.77
CA TRP A 366 25.87 -1.13 -7.54
C TRP A 366 26.07 -0.62 -6.12
N ASN A 367 25.10 0.14 -5.59
CA ASN A 367 25.20 0.73 -4.28
C ASN A 367 25.19 -0.31 -3.16
N GLU A 368 24.38 -1.37 -3.28
CA GLU A 368 24.37 -2.49 -2.33
C GLU A 368 25.75 -3.13 -2.21
N GLU A 369 26.37 -3.52 -3.33
CA GLU A 369 27.73 -4.09 -3.35
C GLU A 369 28.78 -3.14 -2.76
N MET A 370 28.63 -1.85 -3.02
CA MET A 370 29.51 -0.84 -2.46
C MET A 370 29.37 -0.71 -0.94
N CYS A 371 28.15 -0.81 -0.43
CA CYS A 371 27.86 -0.80 1.02
C CYS A 371 28.37 -2.07 1.70
N ASP A 372 28.28 -3.23 1.04
CA ASP A 372 28.88 -4.50 1.51
C ASP A 372 30.43 -4.50 1.50
N GLY A 373 31.05 -3.47 0.97
CA GLY A 373 32.48 -3.25 1.08
C GLY A 373 33.31 -3.64 -0.13
N ALA A 374 32.73 -3.79 -1.31
CA ALA A 374 33.44 -4.15 -2.56
C ALA A 374 34.70 -3.30 -2.83
N LEU A 375 34.73 -2.03 -2.43
CA LEU A 375 35.88 -1.13 -2.55
C LEU A 375 36.44 -0.66 -1.18
N GLY A 376 36.12 -1.40 -0.11
CA GLY A 376 36.60 -1.16 1.25
C GLY A 376 35.76 -0.19 2.07
N SER A 377 36.02 -0.10 3.37
CA SER A 377 35.16 0.54 4.37
C SER A 377 34.94 2.05 4.20
N VAL A 378 35.84 2.77 3.53
CA VAL A 378 35.66 4.21 3.27
C VAL A 378 34.62 4.41 2.15
N ALA A 379 34.71 3.58 1.10
CA ALA A 379 33.75 3.61 0.01
C ALA A 379 32.37 3.13 0.50
N ALA A 380 32.33 2.11 1.34
CA ALA A 380 31.07 1.62 1.94
C ALA A 380 30.34 2.73 2.73
N ARG A 381 31.04 3.45 3.59
CA ARG A 381 30.45 4.59 4.34
C ARG A 381 29.97 5.75 3.45
N ALA A 382 30.64 5.98 2.32
CA ALA A 382 30.20 7.00 1.36
C ALA A 382 28.97 6.54 0.59
N SER A 383 28.93 5.26 0.21
CA SER A 383 27.77 4.63 -0.46
C SER A 383 26.55 4.56 0.45
N GLU A 384 26.73 4.29 1.75
CA GLU A 384 25.63 4.31 2.72
C GLU A 384 24.99 5.70 2.82
N LYS A 385 25.80 6.77 2.86
CA LYS A 385 25.25 8.13 2.80
C LYS A 385 24.53 8.43 1.50
N LEU A 386 24.99 7.85 0.39
CA LEU A 386 24.30 7.98 -0.89
C LEU A 386 22.97 7.20 -0.86
N ARG A 387 22.97 5.97 -0.29
CA ARG A 387 21.76 5.15 -0.13
C ARG A 387 20.61 5.95 0.50
N CYS A 388 20.89 6.56 1.68
CA CYS A 388 19.91 7.37 2.40
C CYS A 388 19.58 8.72 1.72
N ALA A 389 20.45 9.25 0.87
CA ALA A 389 20.24 10.57 0.25
C ALA A 389 19.44 10.51 -1.06
N VAL A 390 19.24 9.32 -1.63
CA VAL A 390 18.57 9.11 -2.91
C VAL A 390 17.64 7.88 -2.88
N ASP A 391 17.25 7.46 -1.70
CA ASP A 391 16.25 6.41 -1.43
C ASP A 391 16.50 5.11 -2.21
N PHE A 392 17.75 4.58 -2.11
CA PHE A 392 18.11 3.32 -2.74
C PHE A 392 17.67 2.14 -1.87
N ASP A 393 16.39 1.84 -1.90
CA ASP A 393 15.74 0.91 -0.99
C ASP A 393 14.67 0.00 -1.63
N HIS A 394 14.62 0.00 -2.97
CA HIS A 394 13.73 -0.87 -3.73
C HIS A 394 14.30 -2.29 -3.83
N TRP A 395 13.59 -3.20 -4.49
CA TRP A 395 14.01 -4.60 -4.65
C TRP A 395 15.41 -4.76 -5.22
N ALA A 396 15.86 -3.84 -6.06
CA ALA A 396 17.22 -3.87 -6.64
C ALA A 396 18.33 -3.58 -5.61
N ALA A 397 18.01 -2.98 -4.46
CA ALA A 397 18.90 -2.78 -3.31
C ALA A 397 18.89 -3.95 -2.31
N PHE A 398 18.17 -5.04 -2.64
CA PHE A 398 18.06 -6.29 -1.88
C PHE A 398 18.22 -7.47 -2.83
N GLN A 399 19.44 -7.67 -3.38
CA GLN A 399 19.73 -8.57 -4.49
C GLN A 399 19.34 -10.03 -4.22
N GLU A 400 19.43 -10.50 -2.97
CA GLU A 400 18.98 -11.84 -2.60
C GLU A 400 17.46 -11.98 -2.80
N SER A 401 16.67 -11.07 -2.24
CA SER A 401 15.21 -11.08 -2.39
C SER A 401 14.77 -10.83 -3.82
N PHE A 402 15.49 -9.96 -4.56
CA PHE A 402 15.27 -9.76 -5.98
C PHE A 402 15.43 -11.08 -6.76
N GLY A 403 16.51 -11.82 -6.50
CA GLY A 403 16.75 -13.14 -7.10
C GLY A 403 15.67 -14.15 -6.74
N LYS A 404 15.28 -14.24 -5.48
CA LYS A 404 14.21 -15.12 -5.00
C LYS A 404 12.88 -14.82 -5.71
N LEU A 405 12.47 -13.55 -5.82
CA LEU A 405 11.22 -13.17 -6.50
C LEU A 405 11.28 -13.42 -8.00
N ARG A 406 12.41 -13.08 -8.65
CA ARG A 406 12.65 -13.42 -10.05
C ARG A 406 12.42 -14.91 -10.33
N ASP A 407 13.01 -15.78 -9.50
CA ASP A 407 12.93 -17.23 -9.68
C ASP A 407 11.51 -17.74 -9.44
N LEU A 408 10.82 -17.23 -8.41
CA LEU A 408 9.42 -17.52 -8.14
C LEU A 408 8.52 -17.16 -9.33
N LEU A 409 8.66 -15.95 -9.88
CA LEU A 409 7.91 -15.50 -11.05
C LEU A 409 8.16 -16.39 -12.28
N SER A 410 9.43 -16.80 -12.48
CA SER A 410 9.80 -17.73 -13.55
C SER A 410 9.14 -19.10 -13.35
N GLU A 411 9.17 -19.67 -12.16
CA GLU A 411 8.59 -20.98 -11.85
C GLU A 411 7.07 -21.00 -12.02
N VAL A 412 6.39 -19.95 -11.57
CA VAL A 412 4.94 -19.78 -11.79
C VAL A 412 4.66 -19.70 -13.29
N ALA A 413 5.40 -18.87 -14.03
CA ALA A 413 5.17 -18.69 -15.46
C ALA A 413 5.47 -19.95 -16.29
N GLU A 414 6.34 -20.83 -15.82
CA GLU A 414 6.60 -22.15 -16.43
C GLU A 414 5.51 -23.18 -16.07
N GLY A 415 4.74 -22.95 -15.03
CA GLY A 415 3.75 -23.88 -14.49
C GLY A 415 4.38 -24.99 -13.63
N LYS A 416 5.44 -24.66 -12.89
CA LYS A 416 6.08 -25.58 -11.93
C LYS A 416 5.37 -25.61 -10.57
N LEU A 417 4.68 -24.53 -10.22
CA LEU A 417 3.98 -24.39 -8.94
C LEU A 417 2.46 -24.61 -9.04
N GLY A 418 2.01 -25.15 -10.17
CA GLY A 418 0.61 -25.40 -10.53
C GLY A 418 0.41 -25.20 -12.03
N SER A 419 -0.83 -25.04 -12.47
CA SER A 419 -1.12 -24.67 -13.86
C SER A 419 -0.61 -23.25 -14.14
N ALA A 420 0.11 -23.07 -15.24
CA ALA A 420 0.56 -21.74 -15.64
C ALA A 420 -0.63 -20.77 -15.79
N PRO A 421 -0.68 -19.65 -15.05
CA PRO A 421 -1.80 -18.70 -15.11
C PRO A 421 -1.90 -18.01 -16.49
N GLY A 422 -3.00 -17.31 -16.76
CA GLY A 422 -3.15 -16.44 -17.93
C GLY A 422 -2.14 -15.31 -17.92
N SER A 423 -1.94 -14.69 -16.74
CA SER A 423 -0.88 -13.70 -16.52
C SER A 423 -0.35 -13.74 -15.09
N VAL A 424 0.87 -13.26 -14.91
CA VAL A 424 1.45 -12.90 -13.61
C VAL A 424 1.73 -11.40 -13.65
N VAL A 425 1.22 -10.66 -12.67
CA VAL A 425 1.42 -9.20 -12.62
C VAL A 425 1.97 -8.79 -11.26
N VAL A 426 3.14 -8.14 -11.25
CA VAL A 426 3.67 -7.48 -10.06
C VAL A 426 3.12 -6.07 -10.00
N LEU A 427 2.45 -5.73 -8.90
CA LEU A 427 1.85 -4.42 -8.63
C LEU A 427 2.69 -3.67 -7.61
N SER A 428 2.87 -2.38 -7.81
CA SER A 428 3.55 -1.52 -6.83
C SER A 428 3.19 -0.05 -6.98
N GLY A 429 3.67 0.75 -6.03
CA GLY A 429 3.49 2.19 -5.95
C GLY A 429 4.79 2.95 -5.71
N ASP A 430 4.85 3.77 -4.65
CA ASP A 430 5.97 4.47 -4.04
C ASP A 430 6.62 5.58 -4.92
N VAL A 431 7.08 5.27 -6.09
CA VAL A 431 7.99 6.09 -6.91
C VAL A 431 7.37 7.32 -7.61
N HIS A 432 6.16 7.72 -7.26
CA HIS A 432 5.46 8.92 -7.75
C HIS A 432 5.37 9.05 -9.28
N HIS A 433 5.38 7.90 -9.97
CA HIS A 433 5.10 7.83 -11.40
C HIS A 433 4.56 6.45 -11.76
N ALA A 434 3.83 6.34 -12.87
CA ALA A 434 3.28 5.08 -13.31
C ALA A 434 3.90 4.59 -14.61
N TYR A 435 4.01 3.28 -14.73
CA TYR A 435 4.47 2.61 -15.96
C TYR A 435 4.07 1.14 -15.98
N LEU A 436 4.05 0.58 -17.18
CA LEU A 436 3.84 -0.83 -17.43
C LEU A 436 5.06 -1.42 -18.13
N CYS A 437 5.62 -2.50 -17.58
CA CYS A 437 6.72 -3.24 -18.18
C CYS A 437 6.34 -4.70 -18.44
N GLU A 438 6.81 -5.25 -19.55
CA GLU A 438 6.83 -6.68 -19.84
C GLU A 438 8.16 -7.30 -19.38
N VAL A 439 8.10 -8.41 -18.67
CA VAL A 439 9.25 -9.11 -18.10
C VAL A 439 9.62 -10.33 -18.93
N GLY A 440 10.88 -10.44 -19.31
CA GLY A 440 11.44 -11.59 -20.02
C GLY A 440 12.59 -12.22 -19.25
N PHE A 441 12.51 -13.51 -19.00
CA PHE A 441 13.56 -14.26 -18.32
C PHE A 441 14.65 -14.71 -19.31
N ARG A 442 15.89 -14.82 -18.83
CA ARG A 442 17.02 -15.32 -19.62
C ARG A 442 17.22 -16.83 -19.47
N SER A 443 16.40 -17.48 -18.64
CA SER A 443 16.44 -18.94 -18.49
C SER A 443 15.96 -19.64 -19.75
N ASP A 444 16.45 -20.87 -19.99
CA ASP A 444 16.02 -21.73 -21.11
C ASP A 444 14.61 -22.32 -20.87
N GLY A 445 13.91 -21.88 -19.81
CA GLY A 445 12.56 -22.31 -19.44
C GLY A 445 11.51 -21.94 -20.49
N LYS A 446 10.50 -22.79 -20.63
CA LYS A 446 9.34 -22.49 -21.50
C LYS A 446 8.27 -21.78 -20.67
N HIS A 447 8.42 -20.46 -20.55
CA HIS A 447 7.40 -19.62 -19.90
C HIS A 447 6.12 -19.66 -20.74
N ARG A 448 5.02 -20.03 -20.09
CA ARG A 448 3.67 -20.17 -20.69
C ARG A 448 2.79 -18.98 -20.37
N SER A 449 3.11 -18.29 -19.26
CA SER A 449 2.41 -17.09 -18.83
C SER A 449 3.25 -15.86 -19.16
N PRO A 450 2.68 -14.80 -19.72
CA PRO A 450 3.30 -13.50 -19.73
C PRO A 450 3.43 -12.96 -18.29
N VAL A 451 4.52 -12.25 -18.03
CA VAL A 451 4.79 -11.61 -16.74
C VAL A 451 4.94 -10.11 -16.95
N TYR A 452 4.26 -9.33 -16.13
CA TYR A 452 4.26 -7.88 -16.19
C TYR A 452 4.59 -7.27 -14.84
N GLN A 453 5.10 -6.05 -14.85
CA GLN A 453 5.06 -5.15 -13.70
C GLN A 453 4.24 -3.93 -14.06
N ALA A 454 3.28 -3.61 -13.22
CA ALA A 454 2.44 -2.44 -13.28
C ALA A 454 2.66 -1.57 -12.04
N VAL A 455 3.16 -0.37 -12.24
CA VAL A 455 3.42 0.62 -11.19
C VAL A 455 2.41 1.73 -11.32
N CYS A 456 1.77 2.11 -10.22
CA CYS A 456 0.84 3.22 -10.17
C CYS A 456 1.02 4.04 -8.88
N SER A 457 1.57 5.22 -9.02
CA SER A 457 1.77 6.24 -8.00
C SER A 457 1.92 7.60 -8.71
N PRO A 458 1.48 8.72 -8.10
CA PRO A 458 0.74 8.79 -6.85
C PRO A 458 -0.79 8.92 -7.06
N TYR A 459 -1.58 8.70 -6.01
CA TYR A 459 -2.97 9.21 -5.98
C TYR A 459 -2.99 10.73 -5.84
N ARG A 460 -2.11 11.29 -4.97
CA ARG A 460 -1.94 12.73 -4.78
C ARG A 460 -0.60 13.05 -4.12
N ASN A 461 0.46 13.07 -4.89
CA ASN A 461 1.81 13.55 -4.52
C ASN A 461 2.70 13.64 -5.78
N PRO A 462 2.44 14.57 -6.70
CA PRO A 462 3.11 14.59 -8.01
C PRO A 462 4.57 15.01 -7.87
N LEU A 463 5.44 14.48 -8.73
CA LEU A 463 6.82 14.92 -8.87
C LEU A 463 6.92 16.30 -9.50
N ASP A 464 7.93 17.09 -9.10
CA ASP A 464 8.26 18.34 -9.75
C ASP A 464 8.92 18.12 -11.14
N ARG A 465 9.12 19.20 -11.88
CA ARG A 465 9.74 19.14 -13.23
C ARG A 465 11.16 18.61 -13.22
N LYS A 466 11.93 18.81 -12.14
CA LYS A 466 13.32 18.35 -12.05
C LYS A 466 13.36 16.85 -11.81
N GLU A 467 12.56 16.39 -10.86
CA GLU A 467 12.39 14.97 -10.54
C GLU A 467 11.92 14.17 -11.74
N ARG A 468 10.89 14.65 -12.46
CA ARG A 468 10.43 14.03 -13.72
C ARG A 468 11.52 13.91 -14.78
N ARG A 469 12.46 14.86 -14.86
CA ARG A 469 13.60 14.75 -15.79
C ARG A 469 14.60 13.69 -15.34
N VAL A 470 14.86 13.56 -14.05
CA VAL A 470 15.73 12.52 -13.49
C VAL A 470 15.15 11.14 -13.77
N VAL A 471 13.86 10.92 -13.48
CA VAL A 471 13.17 9.66 -13.78
C VAL A 471 13.25 9.31 -15.27
N ARG A 472 12.93 10.27 -16.17
CA ARG A 472 13.05 10.03 -17.63
C ARG A 472 14.47 9.68 -18.06
N ALA A 473 15.50 10.26 -17.44
CA ALA A 473 16.90 9.92 -17.73
C ALA A 473 17.20 8.46 -17.38
N GLY A 474 16.60 7.91 -16.33
CA GLY A 474 16.74 6.52 -15.91
C GLY A 474 16.33 5.49 -16.98
N PHE A 475 15.43 5.86 -17.87
CA PHE A 475 15.00 5.00 -19.00
C PHE A 475 15.89 5.15 -20.25
N THR A 476 16.92 5.99 -20.23
CA THR A 476 17.80 6.17 -21.39
C THR A 476 18.86 5.05 -21.50
N GLY A 477 19.10 4.56 -22.72
CA GLY A 477 20.09 3.51 -22.95
C GLY A 477 21.53 3.89 -22.58
N THR A 478 21.88 5.18 -22.68
CA THR A 478 23.22 5.67 -22.31
C THR A 478 23.47 5.61 -20.82
N LEU A 479 22.52 6.08 -20.00
CA LEU A 479 22.63 6.02 -18.54
C LEU A 479 22.55 4.57 -18.07
N THR A 480 21.68 3.75 -18.66
CA THR A 480 21.61 2.30 -18.38
C THR A 480 22.92 1.59 -18.63
N ALA A 481 23.59 1.85 -19.78
CA ALA A 481 24.87 1.24 -20.10
C ALA A 481 25.97 1.65 -19.10
N PHE A 482 25.98 2.91 -18.69
CA PHE A 482 26.90 3.43 -17.67
C PHE A 482 26.64 2.76 -16.30
N ALA A 483 25.40 2.80 -15.80
CA ALA A 483 25.01 2.20 -14.53
C ALA A 483 25.32 0.69 -14.47
N ARG A 484 24.98 -0.04 -15.53
CA ARG A 484 25.33 -1.48 -15.67
C ARG A 484 26.84 -1.72 -15.61
N THR A 485 27.64 -0.83 -16.18
CA THR A 485 29.11 -0.96 -16.13
C THR A 485 29.61 -0.75 -14.71
N LEU A 486 29.07 0.25 -13.99
CA LEU A 486 29.40 0.48 -12.58
C LEU A 486 29.03 -0.74 -11.72
N ALA A 487 27.81 -1.26 -11.87
CA ALA A 487 27.34 -2.43 -11.14
C ALA A 487 28.26 -3.64 -11.36
N LYS A 488 28.64 -3.93 -12.61
CA LYS A 488 29.59 -5.01 -12.93
C LYS A 488 30.97 -4.81 -12.33
N LEU A 489 31.47 -3.57 -12.29
CA LEU A 489 32.77 -3.26 -11.69
C LEU A 489 32.80 -3.42 -10.17
N ALA A 490 31.65 -3.21 -9.52
CA ALA A 490 31.48 -3.45 -8.09
C ALA A 490 31.25 -4.94 -7.75
N GLY A 491 30.89 -5.76 -8.73
CA GLY A 491 30.65 -7.20 -8.53
C GLY A 491 29.17 -7.58 -8.52
N ALA A 492 28.26 -6.61 -8.71
CA ALA A 492 26.84 -6.89 -8.70
C ALA A 492 26.43 -7.95 -9.73
N PRO A 493 25.58 -8.93 -9.35
CA PRO A 493 25.12 -9.97 -10.23
C PRO A 493 24.34 -9.42 -11.42
N ASP A 494 24.34 -10.16 -12.53
CA ASP A 494 23.40 -9.85 -13.63
C ASP A 494 21.98 -10.20 -13.17
N PRO A 495 21.00 -9.32 -13.36
CA PRO A 495 19.63 -9.58 -12.92
C PRO A 495 18.97 -10.80 -13.57
N GLU A 496 19.57 -11.35 -14.66
CA GLU A 496 19.08 -12.54 -15.41
C GLU A 496 17.67 -12.42 -15.99
N ILE A 497 17.10 -11.23 -15.90
CA ILE A 497 15.85 -10.84 -16.57
C ILE A 497 16.07 -9.62 -17.45
N ARG A 498 15.12 -9.39 -18.31
CA ARG A 498 14.99 -8.16 -19.10
C ARG A 498 13.58 -7.66 -18.95
N TRP A 499 13.41 -6.37 -18.89
CA TRP A 499 12.11 -5.76 -18.94
C TRP A 499 12.05 -4.69 -20.02
N ARG A 500 10.91 -4.58 -20.61
CA ARG A 500 10.64 -3.64 -21.68
C ARG A 500 9.49 -2.73 -21.26
N LEU A 501 9.75 -1.44 -21.23
CA LEU A 501 8.70 -0.45 -21.02
C LEU A 501 7.67 -0.57 -22.16
N LEU A 502 6.42 -0.80 -21.82
CA LEU A 502 5.30 -0.86 -22.75
C LEU A 502 4.60 0.50 -22.81
N ASP A 503 4.30 1.09 -21.64
CA ASP A 503 3.64 2.38 -21.50
C ASP A 503 4.24 3.15 -20.30
N GLY A 504 4.23 4.49 -20.37
CA GLY A 504 4.79 5.38 -19.36
C GLY A 504 6.23 5.86 -19.71
N PRO A 505 6.96 6.49 -18.74
CA PRO A 505 6.48 6.90 -17.43
C PRO A 505 5.46 8.05 -17.49
N CYS A 506 4.37 7.94 -16.74
CA CYS A 506 3.35 8.94 -16.52
C CYS A 506 3.54 9.57 -15.14
N PHE A 507 3.31 10.89 -14.99
CA PHE A 507 3.74 11.64 -13.79
C PHE A 507 2.63 12.42 -13.09
N ASP A 508 1.43 12.43 -13.64
CA ASP A 508 0.28 13.10 -13.04
C ASP A 508 -0.24 12.27 -11.85
N ASN A 509 -1.09 12.85 -11.00
CA ASN A 509 -1.88 12.05 -10.05
C ASN A 509 -2.78 11.09 -10.83
N GLN A 510 -2.84 9.83 -10.43
CA GLN A 510 -3.39 8.79 -11.29
C GLN A 510 -3.92 7.58 -10.51
N VAL A 511 -4.73 6.79 -11.19
CA VAL A 511 -5.26 5.51 -10.71
C VAL A 511 -5.14 4.47 -11.82
N ALA A 512 -4.70 3.27 -11.47
CA ALA A 512 -4.68 2.15 -12.40
C ALA A 512 -5.83 1.19 -12.11
N THR A 513 -6.32 0.56 -13.18
CA THR A 513 -7.36 -0.48 -13.12
C THR A 513 -6.88 -1.72 -13.86
N LEU A 514 -6.99 -2.89 -13.21
CA LEU A 514 -6.87 -4.19 -13.84
C LEU A 514 -8.26 -4.80 -13.99
N GLU A 515 -8.56 -5.26 -15.18
CA GLU A 515 -9.82 -5.93 -15.52
C GLU A 515 -9.52 -7.36 -15.95
N PHE A 516 -10.19 -8.33 -15.32
CA PHE A 516 -10.05 -9.75 -15.58
C PHE A 516 -11.37 -10.33 -16.05
N GLU A 517 -11.33 -11.09 -17.15
CA GLU A 517 -12.46 -11.87 -17.65
C GLU A 517 -11.96 -13.25 -18.05
N GLY A 518 -12.23 -14.26 -17.23
CA GLY A 518 -11.63 -15.58 -17.34
C GLY A 518 -10.09 -15.47 -17.34
N ARG A 519 -9.43 -15.91 -18.40
CA ARG A 519 -7.96 -15.83 -18.54
C ARG A 519 -7.48 -14.59 -19.29
N SER A 520 -8.37 -13.67 -19.64
CA SER A 520 -8.01 -12.39 -20.26
C SER A 520 -7.75 -11.33 -19.18
N ALA A 521 -6.78 -10.45 -19.43
CA ALA A 521 -6.46 -9.34 -18.57
C ALA A 521 -6.20 -8.07 -19.37
N THR A 522 -6.71 -6.94 -18.87
CA THR A 522 -6.46 -5.59 -19.42
C THR A 522 -6.03 -4.65 -18.30
N MET A 523 -5.08 -3.77 -18.57
CA MET A 523 -4.69 -2.67 -17.67
C MET A 523 -5.08 -1.35 -18.31
N ARG A 524 -5.73 -0.48 -17.52
CA ARG A 524 -6.00 0.92 -17.84
C ARG A 524 -5.33 1.82 -16.81
N LEU A 525 -4.71 2.90 -17.27
CA LEU A 525 -4.21 3.98 -16.43
C LEU A 525 -4.98 5.24 -16.74
N GLU A 526 -5.47 5.88 -15.70
CA GLU A 526 -6.19 7.16 -15.80
C GLU A 526 -5.49 8.20 -14.92
N LYS A 527 -5.32 9.40 -15.46
CA LYS A 527 -4.70 10.55 -14.79
C LYS A 527 -5.73 11.60 -14.46
N THR A 528 -5.44 12.42 -13.48
CA THR A 528 -6.25 13.60 -13.20
C THR A 528 -6.02 14.70 -14.23
N VAL A 529 -7.08 15.42 -14.54
CA VAL A 529 -7.04 16.66 -15.29
C VAL A 529 -7.81 17.73 -14.51
N PRO A 530 -7.29 18.96 -14.42
CA PRO A 530 -8.03 20.06 -13.82
C PRO A 530 -9.36 20.29 -14.51
N GLY A 531 -10.44 20.45 -13.74
CA GLY A 531 -11.76 20.81 -14.24
C GLY A 531 -11.97 22.31 -14.29
N ARG A 532 -13.17 22.73 -14.73
CA ARG A 532 -13.65 24.09 -14.50
C ARG A 532 -14.23 24.13 -13.08
N GLU A 533 -13.88 25.18 -12.31
CA GLU A 533 -14.41 25.39 -10.95
C GLU A 533 -14.03 24.29 -9.94
N ASP A 534 -12.73 23.92 -9.84
CA ASP A 534 -12.15 22.94 -8.89
C ASP A 534 -12.66 21.49 -9.02
N ASP A 535 -13.46 21.20 -10.02
CA ASP A 535 -13.95 19.88 -10.36
C ASP A 535 -13.05 19.23 -11.41
N GLY A 536 -12.04 18.46 -10.97
CA GLY A 536 -11.21 17.64 -11.85
C GLY A 536 -11.98 16.45 -12.45
N ALA A 537 -11.32 15.75 -13.35
CA ALA A 537 -11.81 14.49 -13.92
C ALA A 537 -10.66 13.49 -14.07
N LEU A 538 -11.02 12.24 -14.33
CA LEU A 538 -10.08 11.22 -14.78
C LEU A 538 -10.10 11.13 -16.31
N GLU A 539 -8.92 11.14 -16.92
CA GLU A 539 -8.72 10.95 -18.34
C GLU A 539 -7.81 9.76 -18.60
N GLN A 540 -8.18 8.90 -19.53
CA GLN A 540 -7.38 7.72 -19.86
C GLN A 540 -6.02 8.12 -20.44
N SER A 541 -4.95 7.69 -19.78
CA SER A 541 -3.57 7.84 -20.25
C SER A 541 -3.20 6.73 -21.23
N PHE A 542 -3.51 5.50 -20.89
CA PHE A 542 -3.40 4.35 -21.79
C PHE A 542 -4.33 3.21 -21.34
N GLU A 543 -4.58 2.30 -22.28
CA GLU A 543 -5.21 1.02 -22.02
C GLU A 543 -4.46 -0.05 -22.80
N ARG A 544 -4.17 -1.16 -22.14
CA ARG A 544 -3.41 -2.25 -22.74
C ARG A 544 -3.96 -3.61 -22.36
N ARG A 545 -4.28 -4.39 -23.36
CA ARG A 545 -4.54 -5.81 -23.18
C ARG A 545 -3.23 -6.52 -22.86
N LEU A 546 -3.22 -7.28 -21.76
CA LEU A 546 -2.08 -8.06 -21.28
C LEU A 546 -2.15 -9.49 -21.83
N VAL A 547 -3.35 -10.06 -21.84
CA VAL A 547 -3.62 -11.42 -22.38
C VAL A 547 -4.87 -11.44 -23.23
#